data_69be552522e80b40dab3282693f62479
#
_entry.id   69be552522e80b40dab3282693f62479
#
_cell.length_a   1.000
_cell.length_b   1.000
_cell.length_c   1.000
_cell.angle_alpha   90.00
_cell.angle_beta   90.00
_cell.angle_gamma   90.00
#
_symmetry.space_group_name_H-M   'P 1'
#
loop_
_entity.id
_entity.type
_entity.pdbx_description
1 polymer ?
#
loop_
_entity_poly.entity_id
_entity_poly.type
_entity_poly.pdbx_seq_one_letter_code
_entity_poly.pdbx_strand_id
1 'polypeptide(L)'
;MADKLWVGGDGTGSQQTDWSRAANWSPSGVPVASDTVTFQSSSTYSVTAGLDQSSVSLGAMRIEAGYSGSIGTSSTPLECDPASLVVDTGDVGANLFFDFGAQTLDVTIKSCSFGSLGTYGVELSGAGVAISTLIVDSGKVGICTGVNETATVTTARVSGSAGELHLGTGVTLTNVDQSAGTIVVACSISDIDISGGVLTTDQAAAVTTSATVHGGTLNLDGSGTVASLVVHGGTVNFRGGVARTVTALTLNQGSISYDPASVTVTTWNVADRPVTVSATT
;
A
#
# COMPACT_ATOMS: atom_id res chain seq x y z
N MET A 1 -29.18 -1.33 4.14
CA MET A 1 -28.02 -0.44 4.23
C MET A 1 -28.28 0.54 5.35
N ALA A 2 -27.53 0.47 6.40
CA ALA A 2 -27.57 1.39 7.52
C ALA A 2 -26.18 1.99 7.75
N ASP A 3 -26.15 3.19 8.36
CA ASP A 3 -24.91 3.77 8.84
C ASP A 3 -24.73 3.34 10.31
N LYS A 4 -23.64 2.67 10.61
CA LYS A 4 -23.27 2.15 11.92
C LYS A 4 -22.06 2.89 12.45
N LEU A 5 -22.22 3.60 13.54
CA LEU A 5 -21.13 4.27 14.25
C LEU A 5 -20.59 3.38 15.35
N TRP A 6 -19.28 3.20 15.39
CA TRP A 6 -18.60 2.57 16.50
C TRP A 6 -18.58 3.53 17.69
N VAL A 7 -19.21 3.15 18.78
CA VAL A 7 -19.19 3.90 20.04
C VAL A 7 -18.37 3.20 21.12
N GLY A 8 -18.34 1.88 21.13
CA GLY A 8 -17.65 1.09 22.12
C GLY A 8 -18.14 1.35 23.56
N GLY A 9 -17.43 0.80 24.53
CA GLY A 9 -17.61 1.12 25.94
C GLY A 9 -18.79 0.46 26.65
N ASP A 10 -19.60 -0.36 25.95
CA ASP A 10 -20.68 -1.07 26.60
C ASP A 10 -20.18 -2.27 27.42
N GLY A 11 -20.59 -2.35 28.67
CA GLY A 11 -20.16 -3.41 29.57
C GLY A 11 -18.83 -3.14 30.27
N THR A 12 -18.05 -4.18 30.53
CA THR A 12 -16.74 -4.11 31.20
C THR A 12 -15.68 -4.96 30.49
N GLY A 13 -14.42 -4.56 30.61
CA GLY A 13 -13.29 -5.30 30.03
C GLY A 13 -13.42 -5.47 28.52
N SER A 14 -13.23 -6.68 28.01
CA SER A 14 -13.29 -6.98 26.58
C SER A 14 -14.65 -6.73 25.93
N GLN A 15 -15.72 -6.60 26.72
CA GLN A 15 -17.04 -6.26 26.18
C GLN A 15 -17.08 -4.85 25.59
N GLN A 16 -16.29 -3.92 26.11
CA GLN A 16 -16.22 -2.55 25.62
C GLN A 16 -15.58 -2.42 24.23
N THR A 17 -14.83 -3.43 23.82
CA THR A 17 -14.05 -3.46 22.59
C THR A 17 -14.53 -4.55 21.61
N ASP A 18 -15.69 -5.16 21.88
CA ASP A 18 -16.23 -6.28 21.14
C ASP A 18 -17.12 -5.80 19.99
N TRP A 19 -16.68 -6.08 18.75
CA TRP A 19 -17.43 -5.78 17.53
C TRP A 19 -18.81 -6.42 17.51
N SER A 20 -18.93 -7.67 17.97
CA SER A 20 -20.17 -8.44 17.92
C SER A 20 -21.23 -8.01 18.96
N ARG A 21 -20.92 -7.02 19.76
CA ARG A 21 -21.83 -6.50 20.78
C ARG A 21 -22.69 -5.37 20.22
N ALA A 22 -24.00 -5.61 20.14
CA ALA A 22 -24.96 -4.68 19.54
C ALA A 22 -24.94 -3.26 20.15
N ALA A 23 -24.71 -3.16 21.48
CA ALA A 23 -24.71 -1.88 22.19
C ALA A 23 -23.41 -1.06 21.96
N ASN A 24 -22.37 -1.64 21.40
CA ASN A 24 -21.17 -0.90 20.95
C ASN A 24 -21.36 -0.17 19.62
N TRP A 25 -22.57 -0.22 19.05
CA TRP A 25 -22.92 0.42 17.78
C TRP A 25 -24.06 1.41 17.94
N SER A 26 -24.03 2.49 17.18
CA SER A 26 -25.14 3.46 17.08
C SER A 26 -25.59 3.62 15.62
N PRO A 27 -26.87 3.38 15.30
CA PRO A 27 -27.90 2.77 16.14
C PRO A 27 -27.51 1.36 16.57
N SER A 28 -28.04 0.93 17.74
CA SER A 28 -27.74 -0.39 18.30
C SER A 28 -28.02 -1.53 17.32
N GLY A 29 -27.13 -2.52 17.31
CA GLY A 29 -27.14 -3.68 16.40
C GLY A 29 -25.82 -3.84 15.69
N VAL A 30 -25.31 -5.06 15.64
CA VAL A 30 -24.07 -5.39 14.93
C VAL A 30 -24.21 -5.07 13.43
N PRO A 31 -23.19 -4.51 12.77
CA PRO A 31 -23.22 -4.29 11.32
C PRO A 31 -23.51 -5.58 10.55
N VAL A 32 -24.29 -5.45 9.51
CA VAL A 32 -24.67 -6.53 8.59
C VAL A 32 -24.28 -6.19 7.15
N ALA A 33 -24.50 -7.12 6.23
CA ALA A 33 -24.16 -6.93 4.83
C ALA A 33 -24.73 -5.61 4.25
N SER A 34 -23.90 -4.93 3.47
CA SER A 34 -24.17 -3.62 2.84
C SER A 34 -24.26 -2.42 3.80
N ASP A 35 -24.04 -2.59 5.11
CA ASP A 35 -23.96 -1.44 6.01
C ASP A 35 -22.66 -0.65 5.81
N THR A 36 -22.72 0.65 6.08
CA THR A 36 -21.55 1.50 6.22
C THR A 36 -21.12 1.53 7.69
N VAL A 37 -19.86 1.26 7.95
CA VAL A 37 -19.27 1.30 9.30
C VAL A 37 -18.37 2.52 9.41
N THR A 38 -18.54 3.31 10.47
CA THR A 38 -17.75 4.52 10.71
C THR A 38 -17.19 4.54 12.12
N PHE A 39 -15.89 4.83 12.21
CA PHE A 39 -15.14 5.09 13.43
C PHE A 39 -14.83 6.59 13.49
N GLN A 40 -15.26 7.26 14.55
CA GLN A 40 -15.16 8.72 14.69
C GLN A 40 -14.34 9.12 15.91
N SER A 41 -13.96 10.39 15.97
CA SER A 41 -13.25 10.98 17.11
C SER A 41 -14.02 10.92 18.43
N SER A 42 -15.33 10.75 18.37
CA SER A 42 -16.17 10.57 19.57
C SER A 42 -15.99 9.22 20.25
N SER A 43 -15.36 8.25 19.59
CA SER A 43 -15.01 6.95 20.17
C SER A 43 -13.50 6.79 20.26
N THR A 44 -13.01 6.51 21.46
CA THR A 44 -11.59 6.19 21.73
C THR A 44 -11.37 4.70 21.99
N TYR A 45 -12.45 3.91 21.94
CA TYR A 45 -12.36 2.47 22.19
C TYR A 45 -11.79 1.74 20.99
N SER A 46 -10.81 0.90 21.25
CA SER A 46 -10.27 -0.04 20.25
C SER A 46 -11.28 -1.15 19.94
N VAL A 47 -11.09 -1.84 18.82
CA VAL A 47 -11.78 -3.09 18.50
C VAL A 47 -10.78 -4.24 18.66
N THR A 48 -10.95 -5.06 19.70
CA THR A 48 -10.02 -6.15 20.06
C THR A 48 -10.69 -7.49 20.29
N ALA A 49 -12.02 -7.54 20.16
CA ALA A 49 -12.83 -8.75 20.29
C ALA A 49 -13.94 -8.77 19.23
N GLY A 50 -14.48 -9.94 18.96
CA GLY A 50 -15.49 -10.13 17.90
C GLY A 50 -14.92 -9.83 16.49
N LEU A 51 -13.64 -10.14 16.26
CA LEU A 51 -12.89 -9.73 15.08
C LEU A 51 -13.18 -10.59 13.83
N ASP A 52 -13.72 -11.79 14.00
CA ASP A 52 -14.15 -12.63 12.87
C ASP A 52 -15.51 -12.15 12.37
N GLN A 53 -15.49 -11.34 11.32
CA GLN A 53 -16.61 -10.84 10.55
C GLN A 53 -16.48 -11.24 9.08
N SER A 54 -15.75 -12.31 8.80
CA SER A 54 -15.43 -12.78 7.44
C SER A 54 -16.67 -13.09 6.58
N SER A 55 -17.82 -13.33 7.22
CA SER A 55 -19.09 -13.53 6.53
C SER A 55 -19.87 -12.23 6.23
N VAL A 56 -19.32 -11.06 6.62
CA VAL A 56 -20.02 -9.77 6.50
C VAL A 56 -19.42 -8.92 5.39
N SER A 57 -20.12 -8.82 4.27
CA SER A 57 -19.75 -7.93 3.15
C SER A 57 -20.31 -6.53 3.38
N LEU A 58 -19.52 -5.63 3.92
CA LEU A 58 -19.90 -4.24 4.20
C LEU A 58 -20.00 -3.39 2.92
N GLY A 59 -20.87 -2.40 2.92
CA GLY A 59 -20.93 -1.40 1.85
C GLY A 59 -19.71 -0.48 1.87
N ALA A 60 -19.28 -0.05 3.06
CA ALA A 60 -18.07 0.76 3.23
C ALA A 60 -17.57 0.67 4.67
N MET A 61 -16.26 0.92 4.84
CA MET A 61 -15.65 1.19 6.14
C MET A 61 -14.94 2.55 6.11
N ARG A 62 -15.19 3.37 7.11
CA ARG A 62 -14.60 4.71 7.24
C ARG A 62 -14.00 4.89 8.62
N ILE A 63 -12.77 5.34 8.67
CA ILE A 63 -12.07 5.68 9.89
C ILE A 63 -11.72 7.16 9.78
N GLU A 64 -12.44 7.97 10.54
CA GLU A 64 -12.42 9.42 10.41
C GLU A 64 -11.37 10.08 11.29
N ALA A 65 -11.07 11.32 10.99
CA ALA A 65 -10.09 12.13 11.71
C ALA A 65 -10.39 12.16 13.22
N GLY A 66 -9.32 11.89 14.00
CA GLY A 66 -9.38 11.89 15.46
C GLY A 66 -9.85 10.58 16.10
N TYR A 67 -10.19 9.53 15.34
CA TYR A 67 -10.32 8.21 15.92
C TYR A 67 -8.95 7.75 16.41
N SER A 68 -8.82 7.43 17.70
CA SER A 68 -7.55 7.06 18.34
C SER A 68 -7.49 5.62 18.82
N GLY A 69 -8.57 4.85 18.68
CA GLY A 69 -8.60 3.43 18.99
C GLY A 69 -7.86 2.60 17.95
N SER A 70 -7.29 1.47 18.34
CA SER A 70 -6.75 0.48 17.41
C SER A 70 -7.83 -0.49 16.95
N ILE A 71 -7.64 -1.09 15.77
CA ILE A 71 -8.52 -2.14 15.25
C ILE A 71 -7.67 -3.39 14.97
N GLY A 72 -7.99 -4.49 15.67
CA GLY A 72 -7.24 -5.73 15.57
C GLY A 72 -5.79 -5.62 16.06
N THR A 73 -5.01 -6.63 15.75
CA THR A 73 -3.54 -6.71 15.90
C THR A 73 -2.95 -7.43 14.69
N SER A 74 -1.64 -7.40 14.52
CA SER A 74 -0.97 -8.16 13.44
C SER A 74 -1.19 -9.67 13.49
N SER A 75 -1.48 -10.22 14.70
CA SER A 75 -1.78 -11.65 14.86
C SER A 75 -3.27 -11.99 14.86
N THR A 76 -4.12 -11.00 15.08
CA THR A 76 -5.59 -11.13 15.10
C THR A 76 -6.19 -9.87 14.47
N PRO A 77 -6.11 -9.73 13.14
CA PRO A 77 -6.70 -8.60 12.44
C PRO A 77 -8.23 -8.64 12.49
N LEU A 78 -8.88 -7.55 12.12
CA LEU A 78 -10.31 -7.56 11.86
C LEU A 78 -10.57 -8.21 10.50
N GLU A 79 -11.25 -9.34 10.50
CA GLU A 79 -11.68 -10.04 9.29
C GLU A 79 -13.01 -9.49 8.81
N CYS A 80 -13.08 -8.88 7.64
CA CYS A 80 -14.33 -8.40 7.03
C CYS A 80 -14.12 -8.07 5.55
N ASP A 81 -15.22 -7.88 4.81
CA ASP A 81 -15.19 -7.61 3.37
C ASP A 81 -15.89 -6.30 3.01
N PRO A 82 -15.27 -5.12 3.21
CA PRO A 82 -15.86 -3.87 2.76
C PRO A 82 -15.66 -3.66 1.24
N ALA A 83 -16.65 -3.06 0.57
CA ALA A 83 -16.49 -2.64 -0.83
C ALA A 83 -15.54 -1.43 -0.97
N SER A 84 -15.37 -0.66 0.09
CA SER A 84 -14.39 0.43 0.15
C SER A 84 -13.90 0.67 1.57
N LEU A 85 -12.61 1.06 1.69
CA LEU A 85 -11.98 1.50 2.94
C LEU A 85 -11.46 2.93 2.77
N VAL A 86 -11.84 3.81 3.68
CA VAL A 86 -11.26 5.16 3.79
C VAL A 86 -10.69 5.35 5.18
N VAL A 87 -9.41 5.71 5.28
CA VAL A 87 -8.72 5.99 6.54
C VAL A 87 -8.23 7.43 6.54
N ASP A 88 -8.59 8.17 7.58
CA ASP A 88 -8.21 9.57 7.81
C ASP A 88 -8.01 9.81 9.30
N THR A 89 -7.12 9.08 9.96
CA THR A 89 -6.93 9.20 11.42
C THR A 89 -6.04 10.37 11.82
N GLY A 90 -5.33 10.99 10.88
CA GLY A 90 -4.23 11.88 11.21
C GLY A 90 -3.04 11.11 11.82
N ASP A 91 -2.16 11.81 12.49
CA ASP A 91 -0.96 11.26 13.15
C ASP A 91 -1.25 10.66 14.55
N VAL A 92 -2.52 10.36 14.87
CA VAL A 92 -2.84 9.67 16.12
C VAL A 92 -2.39 8.20 16.02
N GLY A 93 -1.73 7.71 17.07
CA GLY A 93 -1.03 6.43 17.11
C GLY A 93 -1.91 5.17 17.05
N ALA A 94 -3.03 5.22 16.34
CA ALA A 94 -3.88 4.07 16.07
C ALA A 94 -3.19 3.14 15.06
N ASN A 95 -3.11 1.86 15.39
CA ASN A 95 -2.71 0.81 14.45
C ASN A 95 -3.95 0.07 13.99
N LEU A 96 -4.11 -0.09 12.69
CA LEU A 96 -5.27 -0.67 12.06
C LEU A 96 -4.85 -1.90 11.27
N PHE A 97 -5.32 -3.06 11.70
CA PHE A 97 -5.00 -4.36 11.10
C PHE A 97 -6.27 -5.00 10.56
N PHE A 98 -6.27 -5.25 9.27
CA PHE A 98 -7.39 -5.83 8.55
C PHE A 98 -6.96 -7.08 7.79
N ASP A 99 -7.79 -8.11 7.83
CA ASP A 99 -7.75 -9.26 6.94
C ASP A 99 -9.01 -9.21 6.06
N PHE A 100 -8.83 -8.78 4.83
CA PHE A 100 -9.93 -8.69 3.88
C PHE A 100 -9.99 -9.96 3.02
N GLY A 101 -11.21 -10.46 2.81
CA GLY A 101 -11.45 -11.57 1.91
C GLY A 101 -11.31 -11.19 0.43
N ALA A 102 -11.86 -12.03 -0.44
CA ALA A 102 -11.68 -11.92 -1.88
C ALA A 102 -12.57 -10.85 -2.58
N GLN A 103 -13.29 -10.04 -1.82
CA GLN A 103 -14.09 -8.97 -2.41
C GLN A 103 -13.18 -7.88 -2.98
N THR A 104 -13.50 -7.39 -4.18
CA THR A 104 -12.78 -6.26 -4.75
C THR A 104 -13.17 -4.96 -4.04
N LEU A 105 -12.16 -4.23 -3.55
CA LEU A 105 -12.37 -2.98 -2.82
C LEU A 105 -11.50 -1.85 -3.36
N ASP A 106 -11.92 -0.61 -3.08
CA ASP A 106 -11.11 0.58 -3.23
C ASP A 106 -10.60 1.01 -1.85
N VAL A 107 -9.29 1.34 -1.76
CA VAL A 107 -8.64 1.76 -0.52
C VAL A 107 -8.10 3.18 -0.68
N THR A 108 -8.49 4.07 0.22
CA THR A 108 -7.95 5.43 0.29
C THR A 108 -7.45 5.72 1.69
N ILE A 109 -6.15 5.90 1.83
CA ILE A 109 -5.48 6.31 3.05
C ILE A 109 -5.09 7.79 2.91
N LYS A 110 -5.92 8.68 3.39
CA LYS A 110 -5.66 10.14 3.41
C LYS A 110 -4.60 10.46 4.45
N SER A 111 -4.75 9.86 5.63
CA SER A 111 -3.76 9.95 6.69
C SER A 111 -3.90 8.79 7.65
N CYS A 112 -2.76 8.26 8.09
CA CYS A 112 -2.67 7.31 9.19
C CYS A 112 -1.35 7.50 9.94
N SER A 113 -1.19 6.82 11.08
CA SER A 113 0.07 6.87 11.82
C SER A 113 1.21 6.25 11.01
N PHE A 114 2.45 6.67 11.33
CA PHE A 114 3.65 6.05 10.77
C PHE A 114 4.02 4.72 11.44
N GLY A 115 3.23 4.29 12.43
CA GLY A 115 3.55 3.13 13.25
C GLY A 115 4.80 3.37 14.11
N SER A 116 5.16 2.39 14.92
CA SER A 116 6.48 2.30 15.54
C SER A 116 7.44 1.51 14.64
N LEU A 117 8.74 1.49 14.97
CA LEU A 117 9.73 0.71 14.22
C LEU A 117 9.25 -0.73 13.95
N GLY A 118 9.11 -1.08 12.68
CA GLY A 118 8.67 -2.41 12.23
C GLY A 118 7.15 -2.64 12.20
N THR A 119 6.33 -1.61 12.44
CA THR A 119 4.87 -1.68 12.33
C THR A 119 4.33 -0.69 11.31
N TYR A 120 3.10 -0.91 10.87
CA TYR A 120 2.37 -0.04 9.96
C TYR A 120 1.28 0.70 10.71
N GLY A 121 0.91 1.88 10.25
CA GLY A 121 -0.29 2.56 10.72
C GLY A 121 -1.55 1.87 10.23
N VAL A 122 -1.51 1.37 8.99
CA VAL A 122 -2.52 0.50 8.40
C VAL A 122 -1.82 -0.71 7.80
N GLU A 123 -2.30 -1.91 8.13
CA GLU A 123 -1.85 -3.16 7.52
C GLU A 123 -3.07 -3.91 6.96
N LEU A 124 -3.00 -4.21 5.67
CA LEU A 124 -3.98 -5.03 4.98
C LEU A 124 -3.35 -6.38 4.69
N SER A 125 -3.89 -7.42 5.29
CA SER A 125 -3.44 -8.81 5.16
C SER A 125 -4.55 -9.68 4.60
N GLY A 126 -4.28 -10.98 4.43
CA GLY A 126 -5.26 -11.96 4.03
C GLY A 126 -4.83 -12.80 2.82
N ALA A 127 -5.68 -13.75 2.46
CA ALA A 127 -5.45 -14.63 1.33
C ALA A 127 -6.40 -14.27 0.18
N GLY A 128 -5.85 -13.65 -0.86
CA GLY A 128 -6.61 -13.31 -2.07
C GLY A 128 -7.30 -11.93 -2.03
N VAL A 129 -6.80 -11.02 -1.20
CA VAL A 129 -7.30 -9.63 -1.17
C VAL A 129 -7.24 -9.00 -2.56
N ALA A 130 -8.34 -8.41 -3.02
CA ALA A 130 -8.42 -7.76 -4.32
C ALA A 130 -8.64 -6.25 -4.17
N ILE A 131 -7.62 -5.44 -4.49
CA ILE A 131 -7.67 -3.98 -4.43
C ILE A 131 -7.67 -3.42 -5.86
N SER A 132 -8.75 -2.75 -6.25
CA SER A 132 -8.85 -2.08 -7.54
C SER A 132 -7.96 -0.83 -7.55
N THR A 133 -8.15 0.05 -6.58
CA THR A 133 -7.37 1.27 -6.43
C THR A 133 -6.90 1.42 -4.98
N LEU A 134 -5.60 1.60 -4.80
CA LEU A 134 -4.97 1.94 -3.53
C LEU A 134 -4.37 3.34 -3.62
N ILE A 135 -4.84 4.26 -2.80
CA ILE A 135 -4.31 5.62 -2.69
C ILE A 135 -3.71 5.82 -1.30
N VAL A 136 -2.47 6.32 -1.23
CA VAL A 136 -1.79 6.66 0.02
C VAL A 136 -1.26 8.08 -0.06
N ASP A 137 -1.82 8.97 0.76
CA ASP A 137 -1.39 10.36 0.82
C ASP A 137 -0.45 10.62 2.00
N SER A 138 -0.72 10.00 3.16
CA SER A 138 0.13 10.20 4.35
C SER A 138 0.06 8.98 5.27
N GLY A 139 1.19 8.71 5.96
CA GLY A 139 1.33 7.61 6.91
C GLY A 139 1.97 6.37 6.30
N LYS A 140 2.11 5.33 7.10
CA LYS A 140 2.79 4.09 6.71
C LYS A 140 1.80 2.94 6.54
N VAL A 141 1.75 2.39 5.34
CA VAL A 141 0.81 1.35 4.92
C VAL A 141 1.56 0.10 4.49
N GLY A 142 1.14 -1.07 4.98
CA GLY A 142 1.61 -2.38 4.57
C GLY A 142 0.51 -3.17 3.88
N ILE A 143 0.83 -3.84 2.78
CA ILE A 143 -0.07 -4.75 2.08
C ILE A 143 0.59 -6.11 1.97
N CYS A 144 0.00 -7.13 2.60
CA CYS A 144 0.48 -8.51 2.55
C CYS A 144 1.99 -8.61 2.82
N THR A 145 2.43 -7.99 3.92
CA THR A 145 3.85 -7.96 4.31
C THR A 145 4.28 -9.18 5.10
N GLY A 146 3.33 -10.01 5.50
CA GLY A 146 3.53 -11.29 6.17
C GLY A 146 3.79 -12.47 5.23
N VAL A 147 3.95 -13.65 5.83
CA VAL A 147 4.19 -14.91 5.11
C VAL A 147 2.84 -15.55 4.74
N ASN A 148 2.72 -16.08 3.51
CA ASN A 148 1.51 -16.72 2.96
C ASN A 148 0.32 -15.77 2.75
N GLU A 149 0.52 -14.48 2.82
CA GLU A 149 -0.48 -13.50 2.45
C GLU A 149 -0.42 -13.24 0.94
N THR A 150 -1.57 -13.00 0.32
CA THR A 150 -1.64 -12.73 -1.12
C THR A 150 -2.65 -11.63 -1.42
N ALA A 151 -2.29 -10.73 -2.32
CA ALA A 151 -3.19 -9.69 -2.80
C ALA A 151 -3.00 -9.44 -4.30
N THR A 152 -4.06 -8.96 -4.94
CA THR A 152 -3.98 -8.34 -6.26
C THR A 152 -4.27 -6.85 -6.10
N VAL A 153 -3.34 -6.00 -6.53
CA VAL A 153 -3.50 -4.54 -6.56
C VAL A 153 -3.44 -4.10 -8.02
N THR A 154 -4.54 -3.59 -8.55
CA THR A 154 -4.56 -3.14 -9.94
C THR A 154 -3.81 -1.83 -10.10
N THR A 155 -4.06 -0.85 -9.25
CA THR A 155 -3.36 0.44 -9.28
C THR A 155 -3.00 0.88 -7.87
N ALA A 156 -1.72 1.16 -7.65
CA ALA A 156 -1.22 1.77 -6.42
C ALA A 156 -0.74 3.21 -6.71
N ARG A 157 -1.25 4.17 -5.94
CA ARG A 157 -0.90 5.59 -6.02
C ARG A 157 -0.34 6.10 -4.71
N VAL A 158 0.79 6.80 -4.76
CA VAL A 158 1.32 7.56 -3.62
C VAL A 158 1.53 8.99 -4.08
N SER A 159 0.71 9.89 -3.53
CA SER A 159 0.65 11.31 -3.93
C SER A 159 1.17 12.26 -2.85
N GLY A 160 1.08 11.88 -1.59
CA GLY A 160 1.57 12.71 -0.49
C GLY A 160 3.04 12.48 -0.17
N SER A 161 3.78 13.56 0.12
CA SER A 161 5.21 13.47 0.44
C SER A 161 5.51 12.68 1.73
N ALA A 162 4.52 12.53 2.60
CA ALA A 162 4.59 11.74 3.81
C ALA A 162 3.96 10.33 3.67
N GLY A 163 3.52 9.96 2.48
CA GLY A 163 3.01 8.61 2.21
C GLY A 163 4.14 7.59 2.09
N GLU A 164 4.01 6.47 2.80
CA GLU A 164 4.94 5.34 2.75
C GLU A 164 4.14 4.05 2.53
N LEU A 165 4.37 3.38 1.39
CA LEU A 165 3.67 2.15 1.00
C LEU A 165 4.67 0.99 0.89
N HIS A 166 4.38 -0.10 1.58
CA HIS A 166 5.14 -1.34 1.51
C HIS A 166 4.27 -2.47 0.95
N LEU A 167 4.74 -3.11 -0.10
CA LEU A 167 4.06 -4.24 -0.76
C LEU A 167 4.89 -5.51 -0.59
N GLY A 168 4.30 -6.53 0.02
CA GLY A 168 4.96 -7.81 0.31
C GLY A 168 5.11 -8.70 -0.93
N THR A 169 5.82 -9.82 -0.77
CA THR A 169 6.14 -10.76 -1.85
C THR A 169 4.93 -11.46 -2.46
N GLY A 170 3.85 -11.61 -1.70
CA GLY A 170 2.61 -12.22 -2.16
C GLY A 170 1.68 -11.30 -2.95
N VAL A 171 2.07 -10.05 -3.18
CA VAL A 171 1.27 -9.10 -3.95
C VAL A 171 1.49 -9.28 -5.44
N THR A 172 0.42 -9.23 -6.23
CA THR A 172 0.46 -9.01 -7.68
C THR A 172 0.07 -7.57 -7.97
N LEU A 173 1.00 -6.78 -8.48
CA LEU A 173 0.81 -5.36 -8.74
C LEU A 173 0.85 -5.08 -10.24
N THR A 174 -0.21 -4.44 -10.78
CA THR A 174 -0.23 -4.11 -12.20
C THR A 174 0.38 -2.73 -12.44
N ASN A 175 -0.16 -1.67 -11.84
CA ASN A 175 0.28 -0.30 -12.10
C ASN A 175 0.73 0.41 -10.82
N VAL A 176 1.82 1.15 -10.92
CA VAL A 176 2.26 2.14 -9.93
C VAL A 176 2.23 3.52 -10.57
N ASP A 177 1.58 4.46 -9.87
CA ASP A 177 1.54 5.88 -10.23
C ASP A 177 2.01 6.68 -9.00
N GLN A 178 3.25 7.18 -9.04
CA GLN A 178 3.87 7.84 -7.90
C GLN A 178 4.24 9.29 -8.23
N SER A 179 3.66 10.21 -7.48
CA SER A 179 4.01 11.63 -7.60
C SER A 179 4.81 12.18 -6.41
N ALA A 180 4.82 11.46 -5.28
CA ALA A 180 5.56 11.84 -4.07
C ALA A 180 5.77 10.62 -3.16
N GLY A 181 6.29 10.84 -1.94
CA GLY A 181 6.41 9.82 -0.90
C GLY A 181 7.38 8.69 -1.22
N THR A 182 7.17 7.55 -0.57
CA THR A 182 8.04 6.37 -0.70
C THR A 182 7.21 5.12 -0.98
N ILE A 183 7.66 4.32 -1.95
CA ILE A 183 7.12 2.98 -2.21
C ILE A 183 8.25 1.96 -2.11
N VAL A 184 8.04 0.91 -1.32
CA VAL A 184 8.94 -0.25 -1.22
C VAL A 184 8.17 -1.48 -1.70
N VAL A 185 8.70 -2.17 -2.70
CA VAL A 185 8.02 -3.28 -3.35
C VAL A 185 8.87 -4.52 -3.33
N ALA A 186 8.32 -5.59 -2.74
CA ALA A 186 8.93 -6.92 -2.76
C ALA A 186 8.26 -7.89 -3.77
N CYS A 187 7.31 -7.41 -4.57
CA CYS A 187 6.58 -8.18 -5.58
C CYS A 187 6.91 -7.72 -7.00
N SER A 188 6.49 -8.48 -8.01
CA SER A 188 6.61 -8.05 -9.41
C SER A 188 5.59 -6.96 -9.76
N ILE A 189 6.02 -6.02 -10.61
CA ILE A 189 5.23 -4.88 -11.09
C ILE A 189 5.19 -4.94 -12.62
N SER A 190 4.01 -4.74 -13.22
CA SER A 190 3.94 -4.64 -14.69
C SER A 190 4.40 -3.27 -15.16
N ASP A 191 3.77 -2.22 -14.69
CA ASP A 191 4.01 -0.87 -15.19
C ASP A 191 4.26 0.14 -14.06
N ILE A 192 5.23 1.01 -14.25
CA ILE A 192 5.63 2.05 -13.31
C ILE A 192 5.59 3.41 -14.01
N ASP A 193 4.93 4.39 -13.37
CA ASP A 193 5.00 5.81 -13.72
C ASP A 193 5.39 6.63 -12.48
N ILE A 194 6.53 7.31 -12.53
CA ILE A 194 7.05 8.12 -11.43
C ILE A 194 7.27 9.55 -11.91
N SER A 195 6.56 10.49 -11.27
CA SER A 195 6.78 11.92 -11.44
C SER A 195 7.48 12.58 -10.26
N GLY A 196 7.55 11.90 -9.11
CA GLY A 196 8.25 12.34 -7.90
C GLY A 196 8.36 11.23 -6.86
N GLY A 197 9.02 11.52 -5.73
CA GLY A 197 9.21 10.55 -4.65
C GLY A 197 10.31 9.52 -4.89
N VAL A 198 10.27 8.42 -4.15
CA VAL A 198 11.25 7.33 -4.23
C VAL A 198 10.53 5.99 -4.31
N LEU A 199 10.74 5.24 -5.38
CA LEU A 199 10.33 3.85 -5.49
C LEU A 199 11.56 2.95 -5.40
N THR A 200 11.50 1.94 -4.55
CA THR A 200 12.54 0.92 -4.41
C THR A 200 11.93 -0.46 -4.60
N THR A 201 12.46 -1.22 -5.54
CA THR A 201 12.16 -2.64 -5.66
C THR A 201 13.15 -3.45 -4.83
N ASP A 202 12.66 -4.45 -4.13
CA ASP A 202 13.48 -5.45 -3.44
C ASP A 202 14.07 -6.46 -4.47
N GLN A 203 15.02 -7.29 -4.03
CA GLN A 203 15.66 -8.31 -4.89
C GLN A 203 14.69 -9.36 -5.44
N ALA A 204 13.57 -9.60 -4.77
CA ALA A 204 12.52 -10.50 -5.23
C ALA A 204 11.60 -9.87 -6.29
N ALA A 205 11.60 -8.55 -6.41
CA ALA A 205 10.73 -7.81 -7.32
C ALA A 205 11.29 -7.74 -8.74
N ALA A 206 10.42 -7.83 -9.73
CA ALA A 206 10.75 -7.59 -11.13
C ALA A 206 9.80 -6.58 -11.75
N VAL A 207 10.34 -5.68 -12.58
CA VAL A 207 9.51 -4.84 -13.47
C VAL A 207 9.44 -5.55 -14.81
N THR A 208 8.23 -5.93 -15.24
CA THR A 208 8.09 -6.86 -16.35
C THR A 208 7.77 -6.20 -17.68
N THR A 209 7.10 -5.06 -17.70
CA THR A 209 6.65 -4.42 -18.93
C THR A 209 7.31 -3.07 -19.14
N SER A 210 6.94 -2.05 -18.38
CA SER A 210 7.47 -0.71 -18.59
C SER A 210 7.73 0.07 -17.30
N ALA A 211 8.70 0.99 -17.39
CA ALA A 211 8.90 2.01 -16.38
C ALA A 211 9.13 3.37 -17.07
N THR A 212 8.35 4.36 -16.65
CA THR A 212 8.49 5.75 -17.08
C THR A 212 8.83 6.63 -15.88
N VAL A 213 9.93 7.37 -15.97
CA VAL A 213 10.41 8.27 -14.91
C VAL A 213 10.44 9.69 -15.44
N HIS A 214 9.49 10.50 -14.97
CA HIS A 214 9.41 11.93 -15.26
C HIS A 214 10.20 12.77 -14.26
N GLY A 215 10.34 12.24 -13.02
CA GLY A 215 11.05 12.88 -11.89
C GLY A 215 11.19 11.88 -10.74
N GLY A 216 11.78 12.33 -9.62
CA GLY A 216 11.99 11.45 -8.47
C GLY A 216 13.12 10.43 -8.67
N THR A 217 13.04 9.31 -7.92
CA THR A 217 14.08 8.27 -7.93
C THR A 217 13.46 6.88 -8.04
N LEU A 218 13.90 6.12 -9.02
CA LEU A 218 13.59 4.70 -9.18
C LEU A 218 14.83 3.86 -8.83
N ASN A 219 14.76 3.10 -7.76
CA ASN A 219 15.80 2.14 -7.37
C ASN A 219 15.35 0.73 -7.77
N LEU A 220 16.05 0.13 -8.70
CA LEU A 220 15.81 -1.22 -9.18
C LEU A 220 16.83 -2.17 -8.55
N ASP A 221 16.41 -2.89 -7.51
CA ASP A 221 17.24 -3.87 -6.79
C ASP A 221 16.92 -5.32 -7.19
N GLY A 222 15.77 -5.54 -7.85
CA GLY A 222 15.32 -6.85 -8.30
C GLY A 222 16.00 -7.33 -9.58
N SER A 223 15.87 -8.61 -9.88
CA SER A 223 16.34 -9.24 -11.12
C SER A 223 15.27 -9.21 -12.22
N GLY A 224 15.60 -9.66 -13.42
CA GLY A 224 14.65 -9.87 -14.53
C GLY A 224 14.81 -8.91 -15.70
N THR A 225 13.76 -8.80 -16.50
CA THR A 225 13.78 -8.01 -17.74
C THR A 225 12.78 -6.87 -17.63
N VAL A 226 13.26 -5.64 -17.85
CA VAL A 226 12.43 -4.46 -18.11
C VAL A 226 12.32 -4.30 -19.63
N ALA A 227 11.14 -4.48 -20.19
CA ALA A 227 10.98 -4.41 -21.65
C ALA A 227 11.18 -2.98 -22.16
N SER A 228 10.68 -1.97 -21.45
CA SER A 228 10.85 -0.56 -21.80
C SER A 228 11.15 0.29 -20.57
N LEU A 229 12.23 1.05 -20.62
CA LEU A 229 12.55 2.08 -19.61
C LEU A 229 12.70 3.43 -20.29
N VAL A 230 11.84 4.39 -19.91
CA VAL A 230 11.86 5.75 -20.42
C VAL A 230 12.14 6.73 -19.30
N VAL A 231 13.20 7.53 -19.44
CA VAL A 231 13.60 8.53 -18.44
C VAL A 231 13.50 9.92 -19.06
N HIS A 232 12.49 10.65 -18.66
CA HIS A 232 12.27 12.06 -19.03
C HIS A 232 12.93 13.03 -18.06
N GLY A 233 13.26 12.56 -16.85
CA GLY A 233 13.90 13.31 -15.78
C GLY A 233 14.12 12.42 -14.56
N GLY A 234 14.67 12.98 -13.48
CA GLY A 234 14.92 12.23 -12.25
C GLY A 234 16.13 11.28 -12.33
N THR A 235 16.10 10.24 -11.50
CA THR A 235 17.20 9.32 -11.32
C THR A 235 16.75 7.87 -11.35
N VAL A 236 17.44 7.02 -12.11
CA VAL A 236 17.27 5.57 -12.07
C VAL A 236 18.57 4.94 -11.60
N ASN A 237 18.48 4.14 -10.54
CA ASN A 237 19.61 3.41 -9.96
C ASN A 237 19.36 1.91 -10.11
N PHE A 238 20.23 1.23 -10.81
CA PHE A 238 20.30 -0.23 -10.80
C PHE A 238 21.25 -0.65 -9.68
N ARG A 239 20.72 -1.28 -8.64
CA ARG A 239 21.47 -1.67 -7.44
C ARG A 239 21.38 -3.17 -7.22
N GLY A 240 22.06 -3.67 -6.20
CA GLY A 240 21.94 -5.05 -5.73
C GLY A 240 22.81 -6.06 -6.48
N GLY A 241 23.55 -5.69 -7.53
CA GLY A 241 24.49 -6.57 -8.23
C GLY A 241 23.87 -7.82 -8.87
N VAL A 242 22.55 -7.85 -9.07
CA VAL A 242 21.84 -8.98 -9.69
C VAL A 242 21.67 -8.76 -11.18
N ALA A 243 21.75 -9.86 -11.95
CA ALA A 243 21.65 -9.82 -13.39
C ALA A 243 20.26 -9.35 -13.85
N ARG A 244 20.22 -8.37 -14.74
CA ARG A 244 18.99 -7.87 -15.35
C ARG A 244 19.20 -7.38 -16.77
N THR A 245 18.14 -7.35 -17.53
CA THR A 245 18.13 -6.86 -18.91
C THR A 245 17.14 -5.72 -19.06
N VAL A 246 17.55 -4.64 -19.71
CA VAL A 246 16.66 -3.60 -20.20
C VAL A 246 16.62 -3.72 -21.72
N THR A 247 15.48 -4.10 -22.29
CA THR A 247 15.38 -4.33 -23.73
C THR A 247 15.48 -3.02 -24.50
N ALA A 248 14.72 -2.01 -24.11
CA ALA A 248 14.79 -0.68 -24.69
C ALA A 248 14.91 0.38 -23.60
N LEU A 249 15.96 1.16 -23.64
CA LEU A 249 16.18 2.32 -22.77
C LEU A 249 16.12 3.59 -23.61
N THR A 250 15.23 4.50 -23.21
CA THR A 250 15.17 5.86 -23.76
C THR A 250 15.50 6.86 -22.66
N LEU A 251 16.60 7.58 -22.81
CA LEU A 251 17.06 8.59 -21.88
C LEU A 251 16.96 9.98 -22.54
N ASN A 252 15.90 10.70 -22.19
CA ASN A 252 15.66 12.05 -22.72
C ASN A 252 16.32 13.13 -21.87
N GLN A 253 16.31 12.93 -20.53
CA GLN A 253 16.92 13.81 -19.54
C GLN A 253 17.03 13.03 -18.21
N GLY A 254 17.89 13.50 -17.30
CA GLY A 254 18.05 12.86 -15.97
C GLY A 254 19.32 12.03 -15.88
N SER A 255 19.35 11.10 -14.94
CA SER A 255 20.52 10.28 -14.66
C SER A 255 20.20 8.80 -14.53
N ILE A 256 21.14 7.98 -14.96
CA ILE A 256 21.13 6.52 -14.76
C ILE A 256 22.46 6.10 -14.14
N SER A 257 22.38 5.28 -13.10
CA SER A 257 23.52 4.61 -12.48
C SER A 257 23.36 3.10 -12.58
N TYR A 258 24.35 2.40 -13.11
CA TYR A 258 24.28 0.95 -13.28
C TYR A 258 25.67 0.30 -13.25
N ASP A 259 25.73 -0.98 -12.92
CA ASP A 259 26.90 -1.82 -13.03
C ASP A 259 26.86 -2.58 -14.38
N PRO A 260 27.80 -2.32 -15.30
CA PRO A 260 27.84 -3.00 -16.60
C PRO A 260 28.06 -4.52 -16.51
N ALA A 261 28.55 -5.03 -15.38
CA ALA A 261 28.72 -6.46 -15.18
C ALA A 261 27.39 -7.17 -14.89
N SER A 262 26.41 -6.46 -14.34
CA SER A 262 25.12 -7.00 -13.95
C SER A 262 23.95 -6.52 -14.79
N VAL A 263 24.07 -5.39 -15.50
CA VAL A 263 22.96 -4.81 -16.29
C VAL A 263 23.30 -4.81 -17.78
N THR A 264 22.48 -5.50 -18.56
CA THR A 264 22.54 -5.48 -20.02
C THR A 264 21.44 -4.60 -20.59
N VAL A 265 21.81 -3.59 -21.41
CA VAL A 265 20.86 -2.78 -22.15
C VAL A 265 20.98 -3.14 -23.64
N THR A 266 19.89 -3.65 -24.22
CA THR A 266 19.90 -4.13 -25.61
C THR A 266 19.85 -2.96 -26.60
N THR A 267 18.98 -1.98 -26.36
CA THR A 267 18.82 -0.82 -27.23
C THR A 267 18.92 0.46 -26.41
N TRP A 268 19.82 1.36 -26.81
CA TRP A 268 19.99 2.67 -26.21
C TRP A 268 19.47 3.75 -27.17
N ASN A 269 18.53 4.56 -26.69
CA ASN A 269 18.06 5.77 -27.34
C ASN A 269 18.34 6.96 -26.39
N VAL A 270 19.36 7.71 -26.70
CA VAL A 270 19.77 8.87 -25.91
C VAL A 270 19.48 10.14 -26.68
N ALA A 271 18.68 11.04 -26.10
CA ALA A 271 18.38 12.32 -26.71
C ALA A 271 19.62 13.23 -26.72
N ASP A 272 19.63 14.18 -27.64
CA ASP A 272 20.68 15.21 -27.77
C ASP A 272 20.47 16.31 -26.68
N ARG A 273 20.51 15.90 -25.41
CA ARG A 273 20.34 16.75 -24.21
C ARG A 273 21.32 16.32 -23.14
N PRO A 274 21.61 17.18 -22.14
CA PRO A 274 22.45 16.78 -21.01
C PRO A 274 21.84 15.60 -20.26
N VAL A 275 22.52 14.47 -20.32
CA VAL A 275 22.19 13.25 -19.57
C VAL A 275 23.41 12.77 -18.82
N THR A 276 23.20 12.13 -17.68
CA THR A 276 24.28 11.52 -16.90
C THR A 276 24.13 10.01 -16.89
N VAL A 277 25.16 9.32 -17.34
CA VAL A 277 25.26 7.86 -17.25
C VAL A 277 26.50 7.54 -16.42
N SER A 278 26.31 6.89 -15.30
CA SER A 278 27.41 6.52 -14.37
C SER A 278 27.48 5.01 -14.27
N ALA A 279 28.65 4.45 -14.59
CA ALA A 279 28.94 3.06 -14.26
C ALA A 279 29.44 2.98 -12.82
N THR A 280 28.87 2.05 -12.05
CA THR A 280 29.34 1.69 -10.72
C THR A 280 30.19 0.43 -10.85
N THR A 281 31.37 0.45 -10.25
CA THR A 281 32.30 -0.71 -10.18
C THR A 281 32.07 -1.50 -8.91
#